data_3c2df291ee5e5261d59e3291fdc3990f
#
_entry.id   3c2df291ee5e5261d59e3291fdc3990f
#
_cell.length_a   1.000
_cell.length_b   1.000
_cell.length_c   1.000
_cell.angle_alpha   90.00
_cell.angle_beta   90.00
_cell.angle_gamma   90.00
#
_symmetry.space_group_name_H-M   'P 1'
#
loop_
_entity.id
_entity.type
_entity.pdbx_description
1 polymer ?
#
loop_
_entity_poly.entity_id
_entity_poly.type
_entity_poly.pdbx_seq_one_letter_code
_entity_poly.pdbx_strand_id
1 'polypeptide(L)'
;MPYVSADAELSFLKFETTVQRTVQISGVGLHSGVPVTIRVKPAPVSTGLVFLRSDLDNFPIPALWKHVARVSYATSLMRHGVLISTTEHLLSTFYSLGIDNAFIEIDNLEVPILDGSGQPFVELIREAGLRHYRRKRRYLRIKRPVSVEDRGKRISILPDDCFRLTCDVQFDHPLVGKQGLEMEVTPDRYSERIAPARTFGFEHELDAMRNMGLIRGATLENAVCFNRTDVLNPGGLRFADECCRHKALDLIGDLALLGKPLLGHVIAERAGHAMHAALVTKIMSDPSLYEILTFDQLATRVAHASVC
;
A
#
# COMPACT_ATOMS: atom_id res chain seq x y z
N MET A 1 18.87 -1.29 17.83
CA MET A 1 17.53 -1.87 17.60
C MET A 1 17.25 -2.88 18.70
N PRO A 2 16.09 -2.90 19.35
CA PRO A 2 15.76 -4.00 20.25
C PRO A 2 15.61 -5.27 19.40
N TYR A 3 16.33 -6.30 19.81
CA TYR A 3 16.29 -7.64 19.23
C TYR A 3 14.87 -8.17 19.38
N VAL A 4 14.12 -8.24 18.28
CA VAL A 4 12.81 -8.93 18.28
C VAL A 4 13.10 -10.41 18.44
N SER A 5 12.58 -11.03 19.49
CA SER A 5 12.77 -12.47 19.69
C SER A 5 12.10 -13.27 18.56
N ALA A 6 12.67 -14.41 18.18
CA ALA A 6 12.10 -15.30 17.16
C ALA A 6 10.64 -15.69 17.49
N ASP A 7 10.27 -15.76 18.76
CA ASP A 7 8.90 -16.01 19.22
C ASP A 7 7.95 -14.84 18.90
N ALA A 8 8.43 -13.60 18.93
CA ALA A 8 7.64 -12.43 18.59
C ALA A 8 7.41 -12.33 17.07
N GLU A 9 8.41 -12.68 16.27
CA GLU A 9 8.33 -12.74 14.81
C GLU A 9 7.38 -13.86 14.34
N LEU A 10 7.44 -15.04 14.96
CA LEU A 10 6.49 -16.12 14.75
C LEU A 10 5.06 -15.74 15.16
N SER A 11 4.88 -15.00 16.25
CA SER A 11 3.57 -14.52 16.69
C SER A 11 2.96 -13.52 15.68
N PHE A 12 3.77 -12.63 15.12
CA PHE A 12 3.38 -11.68 14.08
C PHE A 12 2.83 -12.38 12.82
N LEU A 13 3.45 -13.46 12.39
CA LEU A 13 3.02 -14.25 11.23
C LEU A 13 1.79 -15.12 11.51
N LYS A 14 1.63 -15.58 12.75
CA LYS A 14 0.65 -16.61 13.13
C LYS A 14 -0.74 -16.08 13.43
N PHE A 15 -0.83 -14.90 14.02
CA PHE A 15 -2.08 -14.38 14.57
C PHE A 15 -2.48 -13.04 13.92
N GLU A 16 -3.80 -12.81 13.80
CA GLU A 16 -4.32 -11.51 13.39
C GLU A 16 -3.90 -10.41 14.38
N THR A 17 -3.69 -9.21 13.86
CA THR A 17 -3.24 -8.05 14.62
C THR A 17 -4.19 -6.87 14.49
N THR A 18 -4.08 -5.95 15.43
CA THR A 18 -4.63 -4.59 15.39
C THR A 18 -3.66 -3.63 16.08
N VAL A 19 -3.87 -2.33 15.97
CA VAL A 19 -3.13 -1.36 16.79
C VAL A 19 -3.48 -1.53 18.26
N GLN A 20 -2.50 -1.31 19.16
CA GLN A 20 -2.71 -1.46 20.61
C GLN A 20 -3.49 -0.29 21.20
N ARG A 21 -3.19 0.93 20.75
CA ARG A 21 -3.86 2.16 21.20
C ARG A 21 -4.28 3.03 20.02
N THR A 22 -5.20 3.94 20.28
CA THR A 22 -5.62 4.95 19.30
C THR A 22 -4.50 5.97 19.10
N VAL A 23 -4.21 6.27 17.85
CA VAL A 23 -3.27 7.32 17.42
C VAL A 23 -3.90 8.18 16.35
N GLN A 24 -3.41 9.41 16.17
CA GLN A 24 -3.92 10.32 15.15
C GLN A 24 -2.79 11.10 14.49
N ILE A 25 -3.03 11.52 13.24
CA ILE A 25 -2.17 12.41 12.49
C ILE A 25 -3.03 13.33 11.62
N SER A 26 -2.60 14.57 11.46
CA SER A 26 -3.26 15.59 10.63
C SER A 26 -2.34 16.08 9.55
N GLY A 27 -2.92 16.49 8.43
CA GLY A 27 -2.19 17.05 7.28
C GLY A 27 -3.16 17.65 6.28
N VAL A 28 -2.74 17.68 5.02
CA VAL A 28 -3.57 18.14 3.88
C VAL A 28 -3.66 17.03 2.84
N GLY A 29 -4.76 16.98 2.11
CA GLY A 29 -4.88 16.09 0.95
C GLY A 29 -4.01 16.59 -0.20
N LEU A 30 -3.31 15.69 -0.91
CA LEU A 30 -2.45 16.04 -2.05
C LEU A 30 -3.24 16.72 -3.17
N HIS A 31 -4.38 16.13 -3.53
CA HIS A 31 -5.19 16.60 -4.65
C HIS A 31 -6.20 17.66 -4.24
N SER A 32 -6.85 17.50 -3.10
CA SER A 32 -7.86 18.43 -2.60
C SER A 32 -7.28 19.71 -2.01
N GLY A 33 -6.09 19.64 -1.39
CA GLY A 33 -5.50 20.73 -0.61
C GLY A 33 -6.26 21.02 0.70
N VAL A 34 -7.21 20.18 1.08
CA VAL A 34 -8.07 20.39 2.25
C VAL A 34 -7.41 19.77 3.49
N PRO A 35 -7.43 20.46 4.65
CA PRO A 35 -7.01 19.88 5.92
C PRO A 35 -7.80 18.62 6.24
N VAL A 36 -7.12 17.61 6.76
CA VAL A 36 -7.71 16.32 7.14
C VAL A 36 -6.98 15.72 8.32
N THR A 37 -7.74 15.09 9.20
CA THR A 37 -7.23 14.30 10.32
C THR A 37 -7.68 12.85 10.17
N ILE A 38 -6.73 11.92 10.29
CA ILE A 38 -7.03 10.52 10.45
C ILE A 38 -6.77 10.07 11.89
N ARG A 39 -7.63 9.18 12.40
CA ARG A 39 -7.49 8.55 13.70
C ARG A 39 -7.57 7.04 13.53
N VAL A 40 -6.47 6.37 13.83
CA VAL A 40 -6.38 4.90 13.76
C VAL A 40 -6.73 4.31 15.10
N LYS A 41 -7.74 3.45 15.12
CA LYS A 41 -8.29 2.82 16.33
C LYS A 41 -8.18 1.29 16.26
N PRO A 42 -8.02 0.63 17.42
CA PRO A 42 -8.18 -0.82 17.49
C PRO A 42 -9.54 -1.26 16.93
N ALA A 43 -9.55 -2.34 16.18
CA ALA A 43 -10.78 -2.96 15.69
C ALA A 43 -10.87 -4.43 16.13
N PRO A 44 -12.05 -4.99 16.31
CA PRO A 44 -12.25 -6.40 16.64
C PRO A 44 -11.59 -7.34 15.60
N VAL A 45 -11.35 -8.56 16.02
CA VAL A 45 -10.83 -9.62 15.15
C VAL A 45 -11.73 -9.83 13.92
N SER A 46 -11.11 -10.03 12.76
CA SER A 46 -11.80 -10.22 11.46
C SER A 46 -12.63 -9.02 10.95
N THR A 47 -12.39 -7.83 11.49
CA THR A 47 -12.96 -6.58 10.95
C THR A 47 -12.36 -6.22 9.60
N GLY A 48 -11.06 -6.48 9.40
CA GLY A 48 -10.30 -5.92 8.29
C GLY A 48 -9.96 -4.44 8.50
N LEU A 49 -9.49 -3.78 7.45
CA LEU A 49 -9.26 -2.34 7.44
C LEU A 49 -10.55 -1.64 7.01
N VAL A 50 -11.08 -0.76 7.84
CA VAL A 50 -12.34 -0.06 7.56
C VAL A 50 -12.16 1.43 7.80
N PHE A 51 -12.31 2.22 6.75
CA PHE A 51 -12.40 3.66 6.86
C PHE A 51 -13.78 4.06 7.41
N LEU A 52 -13.79 5.05 8.30
CA LEU A 52 -15.00 5.65 8.87
C LEU A 52 -14.98 7.14 8.57
N ARG A 53 -15.89 7.61 7.70
CA ARG A 53 -16.06 9.05 7.40
C ARG A 53 -16.74 9.71 8.59
N SER A 54 -15.93 10.28 9.51
CA SER A 54 -16.42 10.86 10.77
C SER A 54 -17.25 12.13 10.54
N ASP A 55 -17.04 12.83 9.45
CA ASP A 55 -17.86 13.95 8.98
C ASP A 55 -19.23 13.51 8.41
N LEU A 56 -19.44 12.21 8.20
CA LEU A 56 -20.66 11.59 7.68
C LEU A 56 -21.15 10.47 8.60
N ASP A 57 -21.32 10.77 9.89
CA ASP A 57 -21.82 9.86 10.91
C ASP A 57 -21.06 8.52 11.00
N ASN A 58 -19.74 8.58 10.85
CA ASN A 58 -18.86 7.40 10.81
C ASN A 58 -19.24 6.39 9.71
N PHE A 59 -19.66 6.88 8.55
CA PHE A 59 -20.05 6.03 7.42
C PHE A 59 -18.91 5.07 7.03
N PRO A 60 -19.11 3.72 7.07
CA PRO A 60 -18.04 2.75 6.89
C PRO A 60 -17.78 2.43 5.43
N ILE A 61 -16.49 2.44 5.05
CA ILE A 61 -16.00 2.00 3.74
C ILE A 61 -14.88 0.97 3.97
N PRO A 62 -15.16 -0.33 3.82
CA PRO A 62 -14.13 -1.36 3.91
C PRO A 62 -13.06 -1.19 2.82
N ALA A 63 -11.79 -1.30 3.19
CA ALA A 63 -10.67 -1.26 2.25
C ALA A 63 -10.55 -2.60 1.49
N LEU A 64 -11.43 -2.81 0.52
CA LEU A 64 -11.54 -4.02 -0.28
C LEU A 64 -11.71 -3.68 -1.76
N TRP A 65 -11.20 -4.54 -2.62
CA TRP A 65 -11.22 -4.40 -4.08
C TRP A 65 -12.57 -4.02 -4.66
N LYS A 66 -13.68 -4.55 -4.12
CA LYS A 66 -15.07 -4.27 -4.56
C LYS A 66 -15.53 -2.83 -4.35
N HIS A 67 -14.79 -2.06 -3.58
CA HIS A 67 -15.06 -0.65 -3.30
C HIS A 67 -14.15 0.30 -4.09
N VAL A 68 -13.24 -0.21 -4.92
CA VAL A 68 -12.40 0.62 -5.80
C VAL A 68 -13.31 1.39 -6.78
N ALA A 69 -13.15 2.72 -6.80
CA ALA A 69 -13.99 3.61 -7.61
C ALA A 69 -13.18 4.36 -8.68
N ARG A 70 -12.00 4.86 -8.32
CA ARG A 70 -11.09 5.56 -9.22
C ARG A 70 -9.66 5.10 -8.99
N VAL A 71 -8.89 5.06 -10.08
CA VAL A 71 -7.49 4.62 -10.10
C VAL A 71 -6.64 5.55 -10.98
N SER A 72 -7.12 6.77 -11.22
CA SER A 72 -6.39 7.81 -11.93
C SER A 72 -5.71 8.73 -10.93
N TYR A 73 -4.37 8.79 -10.98
CA TYR A 73 -3.49 9.55 -10.09
C TYR A 73 -3.45 9.11 -8.63
N ALA A 74 -4.47 8.41 -8.14
CA ALA A 74 -4.54 7.85 -6.80
C ALA A 74 -5.59 6.73 -6.75
N THR A 75 -5.52 5.87 -5.75
CA THR A 75 -6.54 4.85 -5.50
C THR A 75 -7.62 5.40 -4.59
N SER A 76 -8.85 5.40 -5.10
CA SER A 76 -10.04 5.84 -4.37
C SER A 76 -10.99 4.69 -4.11
N LEU A 77 -11.57 4.68 -2.93
CA LEU A 77 -12.62 3.74 -2.52
C LEU A 77 -13.96 4.48 -2.41
N MET A 78 -15.04 3.83 -2.79
CA MET A 78 -16.38 4.39 -2.71
C MET A 78 -17.41 3.35 -2.28
N ARG A 79 -18.32 3.77 -1.41
CA ARG A 79 -19.48 2.98 -1.02
C ARG A 79 -20.70 3.90 -0.92
N HIS A 80 -21.78 3.56 -1.63
CA HIS A 80 -23.02 4.35 -1.66
C HIS A 80 -22.83 5.86 -1.93
N GLY A 81 -21.88 6.20 -2.83
CA GLY A 81 -21.58 7.59 -3.19
C GLY A 81 -20.61 8.31 -2.25
N VAL A 82 -20.26 7.72 -1.10
CA VAL A 82 -19.25 8.27 -0.17
C VAL A 82 -17.87 7.82 -0.61
N LEU A 83 -16.98 8.78 -0.87
CA LEU A 83 -15.64 8.58 -1.42
C LEU A 83 -14.55 8.80 -0.37
N ILE A 84 -13.47 8.00 -0.47
CA ILE A 84 -12.16 8.29 0.14
C ILE A 84 -11.10 8.10 -0.93
N SER A 85 -10.17 9.04 -1.04
CA SER A 85 -9.11 9.07 -2.04
C SER A 85 -7.71 8.97 -1.42
N THR A 86 -6.71 8.65 -2.27
CA THR A 86 -5.28 8.59 -1.91
C THR A 86 -5.02 7.63 -0.75
N THR A 87 -5.62 6.43 -0.86
CA THR A 87 -5.58 5.42 0.21
C THR A 87 -4.32 4.58 0.20
N GLU A 88 -3.59 4.52 -0.91
CA GLU A 88 -2.49 3.62 -1.20
C GLU A 88 -1.32 3.74 -0.22
N HIS A 89 -0.90 4.96 0.18
CA HIS A 89 0.24 5.14 1.09
C HIS A 89 -0.04 4.58 2.50
N LEU A 90 -1.23 4.87 3.02
CA LEU A 90 -1.66 4.36 4.32
C LEU A 90 -1.86 2.85 4.28
N LEU A 91 -2.55 2.34 3.26
CA LEU A 91 -2.81 0.91 3.10
C LEU A 91 -1.53 0.12 2.88
N SER A 92 -0.55 0.66 2.14
CA SER A 92 0.78 0.08 1.96
C SER A 92 1.48 -0.14 3.30
N THR A 93 1.42 0.86 4.18
CA THR A 93 2.02 0.80 5.52
C THR A 93 1.31 -0.24 6.39
N PHE A 94 -0.02 -0.22 6.45
CA PHE A 94 -0.77 -1.19 7.26
C PHE A 94 -0.54 -2.62 6.81
N TYR A 95 -0.56 -2.83 5.50
CA TYR A 95 -0.34 -4.13 4.91
C TYR A 95 1.06 -4.67 5.23
N SER A 96 2.09 -3.87 5.02
CA SER A 96 3.49 -4.27 5.22
C SER A 96 3.85 -4.44 6.70
N LEU A 97 3.26 -3.64 7.60
CA LEU A 97 3.43 -3.79 9.05
C LEU A 97 2.50 -4.84 9.67
N GLY A 98 1.71 -5.52 8.84
CA GLY A 98 0.88 -6.65 9.24
C GLY A 98 -0.32 -6.30 10.10
N ILE A 99 -0.90 -5.12 9.92
CA ILE A 99 -2.16 -4.73 10.55
C ILE A 99 -3.32 -5.39 9.79
N ASP A 100 -3.97 -6.35 10.41
CA ASP A 100 -5.12 -7.04 9.80
C ASP A 100 -6.43 -6.32 10.06
N ASN A 101 -6.56 -5.63 11.21
CA ASN A 101 -7.81 -5.05 11.66
C ASN A 101 -7.57 -3.64 12.20
N ALA A 102 -8.26 -2.63 11.66
CA ALA A 102 -8.26 -1.28 12.19
C ALA A 102 -9.51 -0.52 11.74
N PHE A 103 -10.02 0.35 12.61
CA PHE A 103 -10.89 1.44 12.22
C PHE A 103 -10.03 2.68 11.93
N ILE A 104 -10.24 3.28 10.78
CA ILE A 104 -9.52 4.46 10.30
C ILE A 104 -10.55 5.58 10.16
N GLU A 105 -10.75 6.34 11.24
CA GLU A 105 -11.59 7.53 11.17
C GLU A 105 -10.91 8.60 10.33
N ILE A 106 -11.66 9.22 9.45
CA ILE A 106 -11.21 10.31 8.58
C ILE A 106 -12.30 11.36 8.48
N ASP A 107 -11.95 12.62 8.72
CA ASP A 107 -12.89 13.75 8.74
C ASP A 107 -13.03 14.48 7.39
N ASN A 108 -12.48 13.93 6.33
CA ASN A 108 -12.58 14.44 4.96
C ASN A 108 -12.47 13.34 3.92
N LEU A 109 -12.51 13.70 2.63
CA LEU A 109 -12.55 12.75 1.50
C LEU A 109 -11.19 12.19 1.08
N GLU A 110 -10.05 12.72 1.57
CA GLU A 110 -8.72 12.34 1.11
C GLU A 110 -7.79 12.06 2.29
N VAL A 111 -7.03 10.95 2.23
CA VAL A 111 -5.98 10.64 3.21
C VAL A 111 -4.89 11.71 3.15
N PRO A 112 -4.37 12.23 4.30
CA PRO A 112 -3.34 13.25 4.28
C PRO A 112 -2.06 12.75 3.60
N ILE A 113 -1.48 13.61 2.76
CA ILE A 113 -0.26 13.26 2.02
C ILE A 113 0.99 13.27 2.90
N LEU A 114 0.98 14.06 3.97
CA LEU A 114 2.08 14.25 4.91
C LEU A 114 3.36 14.73 4.20
N ASP A 115 4.44 13.95 4.24
CA ASP A 115 5.68 14.23 3.51
C ASP A 115 5.74 13.58 2.11
N GLY A 116 4.64 13.00 1.65
CA GLY A 116 4.53 12.30 0.37
C GLY A 116 4.97 10.85 0.39
N SER A 117 5.39 10.31 1.53
CA SER A 117 5.87 8.93 1.70
C SER A 117 5.00 8.12 2.66
N GLY A 118 5.35 6.85 2.85
CA GLY A 118 4.74 5.99 3.88
C GLY A 118 5.37 6.15 5.26
N GLN A 119 6.52 6.83 5.36
CA GLN A 119 7.31 6.90 6.60
C GLN A 119 6.55 7.47 7.79
N PRO A 120 5.81 8.60 7.68
CA PRO A 120 5.04 9.13 8.81
C PRO A 120 3.96 8.16 9.31
N PHE A 121 3.39 7.34 8.43
CA PHE A 121 2.44 6.30 8.83
C PHE A 121 3.13 5.13 9.54
N VAL A 122 4.36 4.77 9.15
CA VAL A 122 5.18 3.79 9.88
C VAL A 122 5.45 4.26 11.31
N GLU A 123 5.79 5.54 11.48
CA GLU A 123 6.04 6.15 12.80
C GLU A 123 4.76 6.17 13.65
N LEU A 124 3.63 6.55 13.05
CA LEU A 124 2.32 6.54 13.68
C LEU A 124 1.95 5.14 14.20
N ILE A 125 2.17 4.10 13.39
CA ILE A 125 1.84 2.72 13.78
C ILE A 125 2.83 2.19 14.83
N ARG A 126 4.11 2.54 14.75
CA ARG A 126 5.09 2.21 15.79
C ARG A 126 4.72 2.86 17.13
N GLU A 127 4.26 4.11 17.09
CA GLU A 127 3.71 4.77 18.27
C GLU A 127 2.49 4.03 18.82
N ALA A 128 1.55 3.62 17.95
CA ALA A 128 0.34 2.90 18.36
C ALA A 128 0.68 1.56 19.05
N GLY A 129 1.76 0.91 18.65
CA GLY A 129 2.07 -0.47 19.02
C GLY A 129 1.09 -1.47 18.41
N LEU A 130 1.42 -2.74 18.49
CA LEU A 130 0.62 -3.85 17.96
C LEU A 130 0.04 -4.70 19.08
N ARG A 131 -1.21 -5.14 18.90
CA ARG A 131 -1.89 -6.13 19.73
C ARG A 131 -2.21 -7.34 18.87
N HIS A 132 -1.78 -8.51 19.32
CA HIS A 132 -2.08 -9.79 18.68
C HIS A 132 -3.35 -10.40 19.24
N TYR A 133 -4.19 -10.97 18.36
CA TYR A 133 -5.35 -11.75 18.74
C TYR A 133 -4.97 -13.23 18.91
N ARG A 134 -5.91 -14.03 19.43
CA ARG A 134 -5.76 -15.50 19.43
C ARG A 134 -6.24 -16.16 18.13
N ARG A 135 -6.85 -15.38 17.22
CA ARG A 135 -7.31 -15.86 15.93
C ARG A 135 -6.14 -16.03 14.97
N LYS A 136 -6.06 -17.20 14.35
CA LYS A 136 -5.02 -17.50 13.35
C LYS A 136 -5.17 -16.61 12.12
N ARG A 137 -4.09 -16.02 11.68
CA ARG A 137 -4.00 -15.21 10.48
C ARG A 137 -4.24 -16.08 9.25
N ARG A 138 -4.96 -15.55 8.28
CA ARG A 138 -5.26 -16.22 7.01
C ARG A 138 -4.58 -15.51 5.87
N TYR A 139 -3.88 -16.28 5.06
CA TYR A 139 -3.11 -15.84 3.91
C TYR A 139 -3.83 -16.20 2.62
N LEU A 140 -3.77 -15.32 1.62
CA LEU A 140 -4.17 -15.59 0.25
C LEU A 140 -2.94 -16.06 -0.52
N ARG A 141 -2.90 -17.36 -0.87
CA ARG A 141 -1.80 -17.95 -1.64
C ARG A 141 -2.21 -18.14 -3.09
N ILE A 142 -1.41 -17.63 -4.01
CA ILE A 142 -1.62 -17.81 -5.45
C ILE A 142 -1.29 -19.25 -5.84
N LYS A 143 -2.18 -19.87 -6.61
CA LYS A 143 -2.05 -21.26 -7.10
C LYS A 143 -1.55 -21.35 -8.53
N ARG A 144 -1.86 -20.36 -9.35
CA ARG A 144 -1.54 -20.34 -10.80
C ARG A 144 -1.16 -18.92 -11.22
N PRO A 145 -0.28 -18.77 -12.24
CA PRO A 145 0.06 -17.46 -12.78
C PRO A 145 -1.20 -16.69 -13.26
N VAL A 146 -1.22 -15.40 -12.96
CA VAL A 146 -2.26 -14.46 -13.43
C VAL A 146 -1.54 -13.24 -14.00
N SER A 147 -1.99 -12.72 -15.15
CA SER A 147 -1.42 -11.52 -15.74
C SER A 147 -2.50 -10.60 -16.32
N VAL A 148 -2.18 -9.32 -16.36
CA VAL A 148 -2.94 -8.25 -17.03
C VAL A 148 -1.95 -7.48 -17.90
N GLU A 149 -2.32 -7.21 -19.13
CA GLU A 149 -1.52 -6.44 -20.08
C GLU A 149 -2.35 -5.30 -20.67
N ASP A 150 -1.76 -4.13 -20.79
CA ASP A 150 -2.37 -2.98 -21.45
C ASP A 150 -1.28 -2.09 -22.07
N ARG A 151 -1.39 -1.83 -23.37
CA ARG A 151 -0.54 -0.89 -24.15
C ARG A 151 0.96 -1.06 -23.86
N GLY A 152 1.44 -2.31 -23.88
CA GLY A 152 2.85 -2.64 -23.66
C GLY A 152 3.32 -2.53 -22.23
N LYS A 153 2.42 -2.35 -21.27
CA LYS A 153 2.63 -2.48 -19.84
C LYS A 153 2.10 -3.84 -19.38
N ARG A 154 2.67 -4.39 -18.32
CA ARG A 154 2.28 -5.70 -17.81
C ARG A 154 2.34 -5.72 -16.29
N ILE A 155 1.39 -6.43 -15.69
CA ILE A 155 1.48 -6.86 -14.30
C ILE A 155 1.09 -8.34 -14.22
N SER A 156 1.89 -9.11 -13.52
CA SER A 156 1.63 -10.53 -13.31
C SER A 156 1.89 -10.93 -11.86
N ILE A 157 1.29 -12.04 -11.46
CA ILE A 157 1.58 -12.68 -10.19
C ILE A 157 1.81 -14.17 -10.42
N LEU A 158 2.87 -14.69 -9.83
CA LEU A 158 3.26 -16.09 -9.86
C LEU A 158 3.08 -16.70 -8.46
N PRO A 159 2.84 -18.03 -8.36
CA PRO A 159 2.92 -18.72 -7.08
C PRO A 159 4.28 -18.51 -6.40
N ASP A 160 4.26 -18.18 -5.12
CA ASP A 160 5.44 -18.09 -4.26
C ASP A 160 5.00 -18.39 -2.82
N ASP A 161 5.91 -18.77 -1.94
CA ASP A 161 5.64 -19.05 -0.53
C ASP A 161 5.88 -17.83 0.38
N CYS A 162 6.33 -16.70 -0.19
CA CYS A 162 6.42 -15.41 0.46
C CYS A 162 5.76 -14.31 -0.40
N PHE A 163 5.62 -13.11 0.13
CA PHE A 163 5.24 -11.95 -0.69
C PHE A 163 6.49 -11.32 -1.28
N ARG A 164 6.73 -11.59 -2.56
CA ARG A 164 7.82 -11.02 -3.36
C ARG A 164 7.29 -10.01 -4.34
N LEU A 165 8.05 -8.96 -4.55
CA LEU A 165 7.74 -7.88 -5.47
C LEU A 165 8.92 -7.61 -6.40
N THR A 166 8.67 -7.59 -7.71
CA THR A 166 9.54 -7.00 -8.74
C THR A 166 8.78 -5.82 -9.36
N CYS A 167 9.37 -4.65 -9.35
CA CYS A 167 8.77 -3.43 -9.90
C CYS A 167 9.76 -2.75 -10.83
N ASP A 168 9.38 -2.57 -12.10
CA ASP A 168 10.13 -1.85 -13.11
C ASP A 168 9.36 -0.61 -13.54
N VAL A 169 10.04 0.53 -13.58
CA VAL A 169 9.52 1.79 -14.09
C VAL A 169 10.40 2.34 -15.19
N GLN A 170 9.82 3.11 -16.09
CA GLN A 170 10.53 3.82 -17.15
C GLN A 170 9.87 5.15 -17.40
N PHE A 171 10.64 6.23 -17.24
CA PHE A 171 10.22 7.60 -17.52
C PHE A 171 11.20 8.26 -18.48
N ASP A 172 10.69 9.15 -19.32
CA ASP A 172 11.51 9.94 -20.24
C ASP A 172 12.10 11.15 -19.49
N HIS A 173 13.05 10.84 -18.59
CA HIS A 173 13.74 11.85 -17.78
C HIS A 173 15.16 11.36 -17.46
N PRO A 174 16.22 12.19 -17.63
CA PRO A 174 17.63 11.77 -17.50
C PRO A 174 17.99 11.23 -16.11
N LEU A 175 17.39 11.77 -15.04
CA LEU A 175 17.63 11.28 -13.66
C LEU A 175 16.77 10.09 -13.26
N VAL A 176 15.72 9.76 -14.00
CA VAL A 176 14.83 8.64 -13.67
C VAL A 176 15.12 7.47 -14.61
N GLY A 177 14.93 7.67 -15.91
CA GLY A 177 15.19 6.65 -16.91
C GLY A 177 14.46 5.34 -16.64
N LYS A 178 15.20 4.23 -16.71
CA LYS A 178 14.75 2.90 -16.33
C LYS A 178 15.27 2.57 -14.92
N GLN A 179 14.38 2.24 -14.02
CA GLN A 179 14.69 1.80 -12.65
C GLN A 179 13.98 0.48 -12.37
N GLY A 180 14.60 -0.38 -11.56
CA GLY A 180 14.05 -1.67 -11.17
C GLY A 180 14.37 -2.00 -9.72
N LEU A 181 13.44 -2.70 -9.06
CA LEU A 181 13.56 -3.17 -7.69
C LEU A 181 12.98 -4.58 -7.58
N GLU A 182 13.71 -5.47 -6.92
CA GLU A 182 13.18 -6.76 -6.48
C GLU A 182 13.41 -6.93 -4.98
N MET A 183 12.39 -7.39 -4.26
CA MET A 183 12.50 -7.68 -2.84
C MET A 183 11.36 -8.58 -2.35
N GLU A 184 11.63 -9.29 -1.28
CA GLU A 184 10.61 -9.82 -0.40
C GLU A 184 10.08 -8.71 0.50
N VAL A 185 8.76 -8.58 0.62
CA VAL A 185 8.10 -7.55 1.42
C VAL A 185 7.95 -8.05 2.86
N THR A 186 8.81 -7.55 3.73
CA THR A 186 8.76 -7.76 5.18
C THR A 186 8.63 -6.41 5.89
N PRO A 187 8.16 -6.34 7.16
CA PRO A 187 8.02 -5.07 7.89
C PRO A 187 9.29 -4.23 7.91
N ASP A 188 10.45 -4.86 8.15
CA ASP A 188 11.75 -4.16 8.21
C ASP A 188 12.16 -3.64 6.84
N ARG A 189 12.14 -4.52 5.82
CA ARG A 189 12.50 -4.12 4.45
C ARG A 189 11.58 -3.05 3.89
N TYR A 190 10.27 -3.13 4.17
CA TYR A 190 9.33 -2.08 3.81
C TYR A 190 9.68 -0.76 4.49
N SER A 191 9.87 -0.77 5.81
CA SER A 191 10.16 0.43 6.60
C SER A 191 11.47 1.11 6.19
N GLU A 192 12.49 0.32 5.83
CA GLU A 192 13.82 0.84 5.49
C GLU A 192 13.93 1.24 4.00
N ARG A 193 13.31 0.48 3.11
CA ARG A 193 13.58 0.58 1.67
C ARG A 193 12.45 1.16 0.85
N ILE A 194 11.21 1.09 1.33
CA ILE A 194 10.01 1.49 0.56
C ILE A 194 9.31 2.68 1.22
N ALA A 195 9.00 2.58 2.50
CA ALA A 195 8.23 3.60 3.20
C ALA A 195 8.79 5.03 3.07
N PRO A 196 10.12 5.28 3.08
CA PRO A 196 10.65 6.64 2.95
C PRO A 196 10.54 7.23 1.55
N ALA A 197 10.22 6.46 0.51
CA ALA A 197 10.15 6.96 -0.87
C ALA A 197 8.93 7.87 -1.07
N ARG A 198 9.16 9.10 -1.54
CA ARG A 198 8.12 10.12 -1.74
C ARG A 198 7.44 9.97 -3.09
N THR A 199 6.17 10.39 -3.14
CA THR A 199 5.46 10.62 -4.40
C THR A 199 6.18 11.67 -5.25
N PHE A 200 5.97 11.62 -6.55
CA PHE A 200 6.70 12.47 -7.49
C PHE A 200 5.82 12.90 -8.67
N GLY A 201 6.24 13.98 -9.31
CA GLY A 201 5.65 14.46 -10.55
C GLY A 201 6.66 15.23 -11.39
N PHE A 202 6.26 15.55 -12.61
CA PHE A 202 7.06 16.31 -13.56
C PHE A 202 6.48 17.70 -13.75
N GLU A 203 7.34 18.73 -13.73
CA GLU A 203 6.94 20.14 -13.84
C GLU A 203 6.03 20.40 -15.04
N HIS A 204 6.32 19.76 -16.18
CA HIS A 204 5.53 19.94 -17.40
C HIS A 204 4.09 19.37 -17.33
N GLU A 205 3.78 18.53 -16.33
CA GLU A 205 2.44 17.96 -16.10
C GLU A 205 1.61 18.79 -15.10
N LEU A 206 2.25 19.66 -14.30
CA LEU A 206 1.61 20.33 -13.17
C LEU A 206 0.44 21.22 -13.59
N ASP A 207 0.57 21.97 -14.67
CA ASP A 207 -0.51 22.86 -15.11
C ASP A 207 -1.72 22.07 -15.61
N ALA A 208 -1.50 20.98 -16.32
CA ALA A 208 -2.58 20.06 -16.73
C ALA A 208 -3.29 19.46 -15.51
N MET A 209 -2.54 19.01 -14.52
CA MET A 209 -3.10 18.46 -13.27
C MET A 209 -3.88 19.52 -12.47
N ARG A 210 -3.36 20.75 -12.35
CA ARG A 210 -4.06 21.87 -11.69
C ARG A 210 -5.36 22.22 -12.39
N ASN A 211 -5.35 22.26 -13.73
CA ASN A 211 -6.56 22.52 -14.53
C ASN A 211 -7.63 21.42 -14.36
N MET A 212 -7.23 20.19 -14.06
CA MET A 212 -8.14 19.10 -13.68
C MET A 212 -8.60 19.18 -12.21
N GLY A 213 -8.15 20.19 -11.46
CA GLY A 213 -8.50 20.36 -10.05
C GLY A 213 -7.71 19.47 -9.09
N LEU A 214 -6.60 18.87 -9.56
CA LEU A 214 -5.70 18.02 -8.78
C LEU A 214 -4.53 18.81 -8.18
N ILE A 215 -3.75 18.15 -7.34
CA ILE A 215 -2.49 18.64 -6.73
C ILE A 215 -2.57 20.02 -6.04
N ARG A 216 -3.73 20.36 -5.49
CA ARG A 216 -3.93 21.67 -4.82
C ARG A 216 -3.14 21.78 -3.52
N GLY A 217 -2.82 20.66 -2.89
CA GLY A 217 -2.01 20.58 -1.67
C GLY A 217 -0.55 20.20 -1.93
N ALA A 218 -0.13 20.02 -3.19
CA ALA A 218 1.22 19.62 -3.53
C ALA A 218 2.23 20.76 -3.31
N THR A 219 3.32 20.43 -2.63
CA THR A 219 4.47 21.30 -2.37
C THR A 219 5.77 20.51 -2.53
N LEU A 220 6.92 21.17 -2.57
CA LEU A 220 8.22 20.49 -2.57
C LEU A 220 8.55 19.78 -1.24
N GLU A 221 7.76 20.01 -0.19
CA GLU A 221 7.89 19.31 1.08
C GLU A 221 7.21 17.93 1.07
N ASN A 222 6.18 17.74 0.23
CA ASN A 222 5.36 16.53 0.20
C ASN A 222 5.34 15.79 -1.15
N ALA A 223 6.14 16.23 -2.12
CA ALA A 223 6.31 15.54 -3.40
C ALA A 223 7.69 15.86 -4.00
N VAL A 224 8.28 14.91 -4.67
CA VAL A 224 9.46 15.15 -5.52
C VAL A 224 8.99 15.75 -6.83
N CYS A 225 9.57 16.87 -7.23
CA CYS A 225 9.29 17.53 -8.51
C CYS A 225 10.51 17.51 -9.41
N PHE A 226 10.36 16.99 -10.62
CA PHE A 226 11.40 16.99 -11.65
C PHE A 226 11.09 18.07 -12.68
N ASN A 227 12.07 18.94 -13.00
CA ASN A 227 12.01 19.74 -14.20
C ASN A 227 12.50 18.93 -15.41
N ARG A 228 13.08 19.52 -16.45
CA ARG A 228 13.54 18.78 -17.62
C ARG A 228 14.82 17.96 -17.38
N THR A 229 15.67 18.37 -16.44
CA THR A 229 17.01 17.81 -16.20
C THR A 229 17.31 17.49 -14.76
N ASP A 230 16.63 18.15 -13.82
CA ASP A 230 16.98 18.18 -12.41
C ASP A 230 15.80 17.90 -11.47
N VAL A 231 16.12 17.70 -10.20
CA VAL A 231 15.16 17.65 -9.09
C VAL A 231 15.05 19.05 -8.49
N LEU A 232 13.82 19.56 -8.37
CA LEU A 232 13.57 20.90 -7.81
C LEU A 232 13.62 20.97 -6.29
N ASN A 233 13.50 19.83 -5.61
CA ASN A 233 13.52 19.74 -4.15
C ASN A 233 14.91 20.08 -3.61
N PRO A 234 15.07 21.02 -2.64
CA PRO A 234 16.37 21.45 -2.13
C PRO A 234 17.23 20.32 -1.55
N GLY A 235 16.60 19.27 -0.98
CA GLY A 235 17.30 18.11 -0.44
C GLY A 235 17.59 16.99 -1.45
N GLY A 236 17.20 17.16 -2.73
CA GLY A 236 17.34 16.12 -3.75
C GLY A 236 16.47 14.88 -3.48
N LEU A 237 16.92 13.73 -3.99
CA LEU A 237 16.28 12.44 -3.79
C LEU A 237 16.76 11.75 -2.51
N ARG A 238 15.86 11.02 -1.84
CA ARG A 238 16.20 10.15 -0.69
C ARG A 238 16.89 8.85 -1.13
N PHE A 239 16.58 8.39 -2.35
CA PHE A 239 17.20 7.21 -3.00
C PHE A 239 17.41 7.51 -4.48
N ALA A 240 18.48 6.97 -5.06
CA ALA A 240 18.70 7.10 -6.52
C ALA A 240 17.55 6.52 -7.35
N ASP A 241 16.86 5.51 -6.83
CA ASP A 241 15.72 4.82 -7.41
C ASP A 241 14.39 5.17 -6.71
N GLU A 242 14.27 6.40 -6.14
CA GLU A 242 13.11 6.81 -5.33
C GLU A 242 11.79 6.68 -6.08
N CYS A 243 11.76 6.99 -7.37
CA CYS A 243 10.55 6.83 -8.20
C CYS A 243 10.08 5.37 -8.27
N CYS A 244 11.00 4.41 -8.45
CA CYS A 244 10.66 3.00 -8.49
C CYS A 244 10.19 2.50 -7.12
N ARG A 245 10.85 2.91 -6.03
CA ARG A 245 10.43 2.56 -4.67
C ARG A 245 9.04 3.11 -4.33
N HIS A 246 8.75 4.33 -4.75
CA HIS A 246 7.42 4.89 -4.56
C HIS A 246 6.36 4.12 -5.36
N LYS A 247 6.65 3.73 -6.61
CA LYS A 247 5.74 2.88 -7.38
C LYS A 247 5.55 1.49 -6.75
N ALA A 248 6.57 0.95 -6.09
CA ALA A 248 6.43 -0.27 -5.29
C ALA A 248 5.55 -0.03 -4.05
N LEU A 249 5.65 1.13 -3.38
CA LEU A 249 4.76 1.53 -2.28
C LEU A 249 3.30 1.57 -2.74
N ASP A 250 3.01 2.26 -3.85
CA ASP A 250 1.68 2.34 -4.47
C ASP A 250 1.10 0.93 -4.73
N LEU A 251 1.91 0.08 -5.36
CA LEU A 251 1.51 -1.30 -5.69
C LEU A 251 1.17 -2.12 -4.43
N ILE A 252 1.99 -2.04 -3.39
CA ILE A 252 1.72 -2.73 -2.12
C ILE A 252 0.39 -2.24 -1.52
N GLY A 253 0.14 -0.94 -1.55
CA GLY A 253 -1.11 -0.34 -1.05
C GLY A 253 -2.34 -0.80 -1.83
N ASP A 254 -2.23 -0.91 -3.15
CA ASP A 254 -3.32 -1.41 -3.99
C ASP A 254 -3.56 -2.91 -3.79
N LEU A 255 -2.51 -3.70 -3.54
CA LEU A 255 -2.62 -5.13 -3.21
C LEU A 255 -3.23 -5.37 -1.81
N ALA A 256 -3.15 -4.41 -0.89
CA ALA A 256 -3.84 -4.50 0.40
C ALA A 256 -5.36 -4.69 0.25
N LEU A 257 -5.92 -4.23 -0.88
CA LEU A 257 -7.34 -4.37 -1.21
C LEU A 257 -7.78 -5.83 -1.48
N LEU A 258 -6.85 -6.78 -1.55
CA LEU A 258 -7.13 -8.23 -1.46
C LEU A 258 -7.75 -8.60 -0.09
N GLY A 259 -7.53 -7.77 0.94
CA GLY A 259 -8.08 -7.95 2.29
C GLY A 259 -7.41 -9.06 3.09
N LYS A 260 -6.31 -9.63 2.59
CA LYS A 260 -5.50 -10.65 3.27
C LYS A 260 -4.04 -10.55 2.86
N PRO A 261 -3.09 -10.92 3.73
CA PRO A 261 -1.69 -11.06 3.35
C PRO A 261 -1.54 -12.02 2.18
N LEU A 262 -0.76 -11.59 1.19
CA LEU A 262 -0.51 -12.29 -0.06
C LEU A 262 0.71 -13.21 0.05
N LEU A 263 0.63 -14.39 -0.53
CA LEU A 263 1.76 -15.25 -0.85
C LEU A 263 1.80 -15.43 -2.37
N GLY A 264 2.81 -14.84 -2.98
CA GLY A 264 2.97 -14.80 -4.42
C GLY A 264 4.02 -13.77 -4.82
N HIS A 265 4.60 -13.95 -5.99
CA HIS A 265 5.57 -13.03 -6.59
C HIS A 265 4.87 -12.12 -7.59
N VAL A 266 4.71 -10.85 -7.26
CA VAL A 266 4.14 -9.83 -8.15
C VAL A 266 5.25 -9.19 -8.97
N ILE A 267 5.06 -9.15 -10.30
CA ILE A 267 5.99 -8.55 -11.27
C ILE A 267 5.23 -7.45 -12.01
N ALA A 268 5.63 -6.21 -11.81
CA ALA A 268 5.03 -5.01 -12.38
C ALA A 268 5.99 -4.31 -13.33
N GLU A 269 5.68 -4.34 -14.63
CA GLU A 269 6.45 -3.73 -15.70
C GLU A 269 5.70 -2.47 -16.17
N ARG A 270 6.11 -1.29 -15.69
CA ARG A 270 5.49 0.01 -15.98
C ARG A 270 4.00 0.08 -15.64
N ALA A 271 3.56 -0.74 -14.68
CA ALA A 271 2.18 -0.78 -14.23
C ALA A 271 1.84 0.41 -13.31
N GLY A 272 0.57 0.73 -13.19
CA GLY A 272 0.03 1.75 -12.30
C GLY A 272 -1.31 1.30 -11.73
N HIS A 273 -1.95 2.14 -10.93
CA HIS A 273 -3.16 1.82 -10.15
C HIS A 273 -4.26 1.10 -10.95
N ALA A 274 -4.51 1.49 -12.20
CA ALA A 274 -5.52 0.83 -13.05
C ALA A 274 -5.19 -0.64 -13.29
N MET A 275 -3.93 -0.97 -13.54
CA MET A 275 -3.50 -2.34 -13.77
C MET A 275 -3.43 -3.13 -12.45
N HIS A 276 -3.03 -2.48 -11.35
CA HIS A 276 -3.06 -3.08 -10.00
C HIS A 276 -4.48 -3.50 -9.64
N ALA A 277 -5.45 -2.58 -9.79
CA ALA A 277 -6.86 -2.85 -9.54
C ALA A 277 -7.42 -3.95 -10.47
N ALA A 278 -7.01 -3.96 -11.75
CA ALA A 278 -7.41 -5.00 -12.69
C ALA A 278 -6.86 -6.39 -12.29
N LEU A 279 -5.60 -6.46 -11.84
CA LEU A 279 -5.01 -7.71 -11.34
C LEU A 279 -5.74 -8.20 -10.09
N VAL A 280 -5.97 -7.32 -9.10
CA VAL A 280 -6.71 -7.64 -7.88
C VAL A 280 -8.12 -8.12 -8.21
N THR A 281 -8.82 -7.43 -9.10
CA THR A 281 -10.16 -7.83 -9.55
C THR A 281 -10.15 -9.19 -10.22
N LYS A 282 -9.18 -9.45 -11.11
CA LYS A 282 -9.04 -10.74 -11.82
C LYS A 282 -8.82 -11.88 -10.84
N ILE A 283 -7.93 -11.71 -9.86
CA ILE A 283 -7.69 -12.71 -8.81
C ILE A 283 -8.96 -12.97 -8.02
N MET A 284 -9.60 -11.94 -7.50
CA MET A 284 -10.72 -12.06 -6.58
C MET A 284 -12.02 -12.55 -7.26
N SER A 285 -12.12 -12.39 -8.57
CA SER A 285 -13.27 -12.86 -9.36
C SER A 285 -13.20 -14.35 -9.71
N ASP A 286 -12.03 -14.99 -9.56
CA ASP A 286 -11.85 -16.43 -9.85
C ASP A 286 -11.22 -17.17 -8.65
N PRO A 287 -12.05 -17.79 -7.79
CA PRO A 287 -11.54 -18.55 -6.61
C PRO A 287 -10.63 -19.74 -6.97
N SER A 288 -10.55 -20.14 -8.23
CA SER A 288 -9.63 -21.20 -8.66
C SER A 288 -8.16 -20.76 -8.71
N LEU A 289 -7.92 -19.43 -8.74
CA LEU A 289 -6.57 -18.83 -8.85
C LEU A 289 -5.82 -18.80 -7.53
N TYR A 290 -6.52 -18.88 -6.40
CA TYR A 290 -5.91 -18.77 -5.07
C TYR A 290 -6.52 -19.76 -4.09
N GLU A 291 -5.91 -19.85 -2.92
CA GLU A 291 -6.44 -20.55 -1.75
C GLU A 291 -6.22 -19.71 -0.50
N ILE A 292 -7.04 -19.93 0.52
CA ILE A 292 -6.90 -19.26 1.82
C ILE A 292 -6.37 -20.28 2.83
N LEU A 293 -5.20 -19.98 3.39
CA LEU A 293 -4.49 -20.86 4.32
C LEU A 293 -4.19 -20.16 5.64
N THR A 294 -4.18 -20.90 6.73
CA THR A 294 -3.62 -20.45 8.01
C THR A 294 -2.11 -20.64 8.03
N PHE A 295 -1.42 -19.95 8.93
CA PHE A 295 0.03 -20.12 9.12
C PHE A 295 0.43 -21.59 9.38
N ASP A 296 -0.34 -22.32 10.20
CA ASP A 296 -0.03 -23.73 10.51
C ASP A 296 -0.13 -24.62 9.26
N GLN A 297 -1.08 -24.35 8.37
CA GLN A 297 -1.22 -25.07 7.10
C GLN A 297 -0.06 -24.76 6.14
N LEU A 298 0.46 -23.53 6.16
CA LEU A 298 1.66 -23.15 5.40
C LEU A 298 2.89 -23.89 5.94
N ALA A 299 3.12 -23.85 7.25
CA ALA A 299 4.28 -24.48 7.89
C ALA A 299 4.33 -25.99 7.60
N THR A 300 3.17 -26.68 7.62
CA THR A 300 3.08 -28.11 7.28
C THR A 300 3.49 -28.37 5.83
N ARG A 301 3.11 -27.52 4.89
CA ARG A 301 3.45 -27.68 3.47
C ARG A 301 4.94 -27.47 3.19
N VAL A 302 5.54 -26.43 3.79
CA VAL A 302 6.98 -26.16 3.65
C VAL A 302 7.79 -27.34 4.18
N ALA A 303 7.41 -27.92 5.33
CA ALA A 303 8.06 -29.10 5.89
C ALA A 303 7.99 -30.32 4.94
N HIS A 304 6.87 -30.53 4.24
CA HIS A 304 6.73 -31.63 3.27
C HIS A 304 7.51 -31.37 1.96
N ALA A 305 7.61 -30.11 1.51
CA ALA A 305 8.37 -29.76 0.31
C ALA A 305 9.90 -29.86 0.50
N SER A 306 10.38 -29.78 1.75
CA SER A 306 11.80 -29.91 2.09
C SER A 306 12.26 -31.37 2.26
N VAL A 307 11.35 -32.35 2.18
CA VAL A 307 11.63 -33.80 2.33
C VAL A 307 11.60 -34.54 0.97
N CYS A 308 11.22 -33.84 -0.12
CA CYS A 308 11.33 -34.30 -1.51
C CYS A 308 12.50 -33.62 -2.21
#